data_a570cb2503481d0bab8f7d6e6d2e9ac0
#
_entry.id   a570cb2503481d0bab8f7d6e6d2e9ac0
#
_cell.length_a   1.000
_cell.length_b   1.000
_cell.length_c   1.000
_cell.angle_alpha   90.00
_cell.angle_beta   90.00
_cell.angle_gamma   90.00
#
_symmetry.space_group_name_H-M   'P 1'
#
loop_
_entity.id
_entity.type
_entity.pdbx_description
1 polymer ?
#
loop_
_entity_poly.entity_id
_entity_poly.type
_entity_poly.pdbx_seq_one_letter_code
_entity_poly.pdbx_strand_id
1 'polypeptide(L)'
;MTGRLPRFAALLALAAGAGSAEAGLPEQPLVLTDIAEIGTPGGQLRTLIGRARDIRLLGVYGYARLVTYNLDLQLVPDILLDYEVEQGRSFTFHLRKGHAWSDGQPFTIEDFRFWWEDVAQVPELMPSGPPVQLIVDGELPRVEIVDATTIRYSWSKPNPFFLPSLAGAAPIMLALPAHYLRQFHKKYAEPAKLEAEIKASKSRDWAQLFGRRERSTEFDNPNMPTLAPWNVATEPPADRFTAVRNEYFHRADTKGQQLPYIDRMILEVIDNKLIPIKTGAGDTDLQFRGLFFKDYTFLKESEPRSGLKTLLWREARGAHLALYPNLNAADLAWQKLFRDLRFRQALSLAVDREAINHFLYFGLAQPANNTITPDSPLYTDRVGQACLGFDVDRANALLDEIGLQTAGDGVRRLPDGRPLELVVETSGEDSEQSDVLELLRDSYAAIGFKIHTKPSDREVLRNRVFSGETLMTIWYGWDNGVPSADMPPGTFAPTSQYDQPMWPKWGQYFETKGKAGEPPALPEAVQLLEDYRAWGRSETTAQREEIWQRMLELFSSQCYTISLVGNVMQPLAIRNGLQNVPAEAVYNWEPHGQIGIYHPDSWWLKKP
;
A
#
# COMPACT_ATOMS: atom_id res chain seq x y z
N MET A 1 -24.77 28.44 -69.24
CA MET A 1 -23.35 28.85 -69.25
C MET A 1 -22.79 28.56 -67.90
N THR A 2 -22.05 27.54 -67.82
CA THR A 2 -21.60 26.84 -66.60
C THR A 2 -20.16 27.24 -66.28
N GLY A 3 -19.94 27.95 -65.19
CA GLY A 3 -18.60 28.26 -64.67
C GLY A 3 -18.18 27.26 -63.58
N ARG A 4 -17.21 26.41 -63.86
CA ARG A 4 -16.55 25.52 -62.91
C ARG A 4 -15.42 26.28 -62.21
N LEU A 5 -15.44 26.27 -60.86
CA LEU A 5 -14.32 26.65 -60.02
C LEU A 5 -13.41 25.41 -59.76
N PRO A 6 -12.08 25.55 -59.78
CA PRO A 6 -11.16 24.45 -59.49
C PRO A 6 -11.00 24.26 -57.99
N ARG A 7 -11.11 23.00 -57.55
CA ARG A 7 -10.72 22.58 -56.19
C ARG A 7 -9.19 22.50 -56.14
N PHE A 8 -8.57 23.30 -55.33
CA PHE A 8 -7.19 23.09 -54.88
C PHE A 8 -7.20 22.04 -53.77
N ALA A 9 -6.64 20.90 -54.05
CA ALA A 9 -6.27 19.89 -53.06
C ALA A 9 -4.89 20.26 -52.52
N ALA A 10 -4.82 20.74 -51.27
CA ALA A 10 -3.54 20.88 -50.57
C ALA A 10 -3.16 19.50 -50.04
N LEU A 11 -2.18 18.88 -50.63
CA LEU A 11 -1.44 17.73 -50.04
C LEU A 11 -0.57 18.27 -48.91
N LEU A 12 -0.97 18.04 -47.67
CA LEU A 12 -0.05 18.12 -46.54
C LEU A 12 0.80 16.84 -46.55
N ALA A 13 2.04 16.98 -46.98
CA ALA A 13 3.06 15.98 -46.76
C ALA A 13 3.43 15.99 -45.27
N LEU A 14 2.97 14.96 -44.51
CA LEU A 14 3.53 14.67 -43.20
C LEU A 14 4.96 14.16 -43.41
N ALA A 15 5.95 15.03 -43.23
CA ALA A 15 7.32 14.59 -43.00
C ALA A 15 7.36 13.96 -41.61
N ALA A 16 7.43 12.62 -41.56
CA ALA A 16 7.80 11.89 -40.35
C ALA A 16 9.28 12.13 -40.09
N GLY A 17 9.58 13.24 -39.44
CA GLY A 17 10.85 13.45 -38.79
C GLY A 17 10.86 12.63 -37.51
N ALA A 18 11.73 11.62 -37.44
CA ALA A 18 12.15 11.02 -36.18
C ALA A 18 12.92 12.11 -35.39
N GLY A 19 12.17 12.99 -34.75
CA GLY A 19 12.70 13.95 -33.80
C GLY A 19 12.84 13.26 -32.45
N SER A 20 14.06 13.21 -31.95
CA SER A 20 14.43 12.82 -30.60
C SER A 20 13.53 13.50 -29.57
N ALA A 21 12.95 12.70 -28.69
CA ALA A 21 12.10 13.15 -27.59
C ALA A 21 12.93 13.80 -26.46
N GLU A 22 13.66 14.87 -26.76
CA GLU A 22 14.32 15.71 -25.77
C GLU A 22 13.44 16.89 -25.31
N ALA A 23 12.29 17.10 -25.92
CA ALA A 23 11.51 18.34 -25.79
C ALA A 23 10.64 18.44 -24.52
N GLY A 24 10.81 17.62 -23.51
CA GLY A 24 9.99 17.67 -22.28
C GLY A 24 10.74 17.40 -20.98
N LEU A 25 11.99 17.06 -21.01
CA LEU A 25 12.80 16.83 -19.80
C LEU A 25 13.14 18.15 -19.10
N PRO A 26 13.18 18.17 -17.75
CA PRO A 26 13.75 19.29 -17.01
C PRO A 26 15.26 19.45 -17.31
N GLU A 27 15.84 20.60 -16.96
CA GLU A 27 17.27 20.87 -17.18
C GLU A 27 18.17 19.82 -16.50
N GLN A 28 17.73 19.27 -15.38
CA GLN A 28 18.41 18.22 -14.62
C GLN A 28 17.43 17.06 -14.38
N PRO A 29 17.23 16.15 -15.34
CA PRO A 29 16.34 14.99 -15.17
C PRO A 29 16.89 14.03 -14.11
N LEU A 30 16.00 13.21 -13.55
CA LEU A 30 16.44 12.05 -12.76
C LEU A 30 16.91 10.96 -13.71
N VAL A 31 18.22 10.68 -13.71
CA VAL A 31 18.81 9.63 -14.53
C VAL A 31 18.80 8.32 -13.76
N LEU A 32 18.05 7.31 -14.26
CA LEU A 32 18.06 5.96 -13.69
C LEU A 32 19.31 5.23 -14.15
N THR A 33 20.17 4.83 -13.20
CA THR A 33 21.47 4.17 -13.46
C THR A 33 21.41 2.65 -13.29
N ASP A 34 20.37 2.15 -12.64
CA ASP A 34 20.16 0.74 -12.30
C ASP A 34 19.28 -0.02 -13.30
N ILE A 35 19.03 0.57 -14.48
CA ILE A 35 18.31 -0.09 -15.58
C ILE A 35 19.22 -1.18 -16.18
N ALA A 36 18.75 -2.44 -16.17
CA ALA A 36 19.51 -3.58 -16.66
C ALA A 36 19.84 -3.50 -18.16
N GLU A 37 18.88 -3.03 -18.98
CA GLU A 37 19.05 -2.85 -20.43
C GLU A 37 18.38 -1.56 -20.89
N ILE A 38 19.12 -0.74 -21.67
CA ILE A 38 18.56 0.46 -22.29
C ILE A 38 17.53 0.05 -23.34
N GLY A 39 16.31 0.49 -23.12
CA GLY A 39 15.17 0.11 -23.94
C GLY A 39 15.00 0.92 -25.23
N THR A 40 14.02 0.51 -26.01
CA THR A 40 13.53 1.26 -27.18
C THR A 40 12.12 1.73 -26.88
N PRO A 41 11.82 3.03 -26.93
CA PRO A 41 10.48 3.54 -26.74
C PRO A 41 9.47 2.95 -27.74
N GLY A 42 8.26 2.73 -27.28
CA GLY A 42 7.16 2.25 -28.11
C GLY A 42 6.32 1.13 -27.49
N GLY A 43 5.20 0.85 -28.11
CA GLY A 43 4.34 -0.27 -27.76
C GLY A 43 3.29 0.02 -26.70
N GLN A 44 2.61 -1.05 -26.30
CA GLN A 44 1.57 -0.97 -25.27
C GLN A 44 1.64 -2.17 -24.33
N LEU A 45 1.28 -1.96 -23.07
CA LEU A 45 1.06 -3.02 -22.08
C LEU A 45 -0.43 -3.13 -21.75
N ARG A 46 -0.95 -4.37 -21.81
CA ARG A 46 -2.31 -4.70 -21.39
C ARG A 46 -2.29 -5.32 -20.00
N THR A 47 -3.19 -4.86 -19.13
CA THR A 47 -3.41 -5.42 -17.81
C THR A 47 -4.90 -5.49 -17.50
N LEU A 48 -5.32 -6.39 -16.63
CA LEU A 48 -6.69 -6.56 -16.20
C LEU A 48 -6.87 -5.99 -14.79
N ILE A 49 -8.01 -5.35 -14.57
CA ILE A 49 -8.40 -4.79 -13.27
C ILE A 49 -9.80 -5.28 -12.90
N GLY A 50 -10.04 -5.51 -11.61
CA GLY A 50 -11.30 -6.07 -11.12
C GLY A 50 -12.46 -5.08 -11.06
N ARG A 51 -12.16 -3.79 -11.06
CA ARG A 51 -13.14 -2.69 -10.94
C ARG A 51 -12.60 -1.45 -11.65
N ALA A 52 -13.49 -0.63 -12.21
CA ALA A 52 -13.11 0.63 -12.85
C ALA A 52 -12.27 1.54 -11.92
N ARG A 53 -12.53 1.54 -10.60
CA ARG A 53 -11.75 2.30 -9.62
C ARG A 53 -10.28 1.86 -9.53
N ASP A 54 -9.94 0.65 -9.93
CA ASP A 54 -8.57 0.14 -9.86
C ASP A 54 -7.65 0.79 -10.93
N ILE A 55 -8.16 1.67 -11.79
CA ILE A 55 -7.38 2.56 -12.65
C ILE A 55 -6.32 3.36 -11.86
N ARG A 56 -6.57 3.66 -10.57
CA ARG A 56 -5.62 4.29 -9.66
C ARG A 56 -4.29 3.54 -9.51
N LEU A 57 -4.23 2.26 -9.91
CA LEU A 57 -2.98 1.50 -9.97
C LEU A 57 -1.94 2.11 -10.92
N LEU A 58 -2.34 3.01 -11.83
CA LEU A 58 -1.39 3.81 -12.61
C LEU A 58 -0.42 4.60 -11.72
N GLY A 59 -0.87 5.06 -10.54
CA GLY A 59 -0.01 5.68 -9.54
C GLY A 59 1.03 4.72 -8.95
N VAL A 60 0.73 3.42 -8.91
CA VAL A 60 1.64 2.36 -8.48
C VAL A 60 2.61 1.98 -9.60
N TYR A 61 2.13 1.81 -10.82
CA TYR A 61 2.99 1.53 -11.97
C TYR A 61 3.98 2.67 -12.24
N GLY A 62 3.53 3.91 -12.08
CA GLY A 62 4.37 5.08 -12.32
C GLY A 62 5.33 5.39 -11.18
N TYR A 63 4.87 5.18 -9.97
CA TYR A 63 5.61 5.42 -8.72
C TYR A 63 6.43 6.72 -8.69
N ALA A 64 5.87 7.80 -9.25
CA ALA A 64 6.47 9.13 -9.22
C ALA A 64 6.05 9.85 -7.92
N ARG A 65 7.03 10.22 -7.09
CA ARG A 65 6.86 10.78 -5.75
C ARG A 65 7.75 12.01 -5.56
N LEU A 66 7.43 12.89 -4.62
CA LEU A 66 8.35 14.00 -4.30
C LEU A 66 9.69 13.44 -3.84
N VAL A 67 9.65 12.52 -2.88
CA VAL A 67 10.75 11.63 -2.47
C VAL A 67 10.27 10.20 -2.57
N THR A 68 11.17 9.25 -2.77
CA THR A 68 10.86 7.83 -2.90
C THR A 68 11.79 6.98 -2.06
N TYR A 69 11.50 5.69 -1.93
CA TYR A 69 12.46 4.73 -1.41
C TYR A 69 13.25 4.12 -2.57
N ASN A 70 14.57 3.95 -2.38
CA ASN A 70 15.39 3.11 -3.24
C ASN A 70 15.31 1.63 -2.79
N LEU A 71 15.98 0.72 -3.50
CA LEU A 71 15.98 -0.71 -3.17
C LEU A 71 16.66 -1.03 -1.83
N ASP A 72 17.50 -0.13 -1.31
CA ASP A 72 18.08 -0.22 0.02
C ASP A 72 17.18 0.37 1.12
N LEU A 73 15.93 0.69 0.79
CA LEU A 73 14.91 1.29 1.67
C LEU A 73 15.31 2.66 2.26
N GLN A 74 16.18 3.38 1.55
CA GLN A 74 16.56 4.74 1.89
C GLN A 74 15.67 5.75 1.17
N LEU A 75 15.32 6.84 1.84
CA LEU A 75 14.61 7.97 1.22
C LEU A 75 15.54 8.75 0.31
N VAL A 76 15.16 8.88 -0.95
CA VAL A 76 15.92 9.59 -1.99
C VAL A 76 15.00 10.56 -2.76
N PRO A 77 15.51 11.66 -3.33
CA PRO A 77 14.70 12.54 -4.16
C PRO A 77 14.27 11.85 -5.46
N ASP A 78 13.04 12.19 -5.94
CA ASP A 78 12.52 11.72 -7.22
C ASP A 78 11.99 12.90 -8.06
N ILE A 79 10.78 13.39 -7.83
CA ILE A 79 10.27 14.62 -8.47
C ILE A 79 11.10 15.84 -8.02
N LEU A 80 11.45 15.89 -6.74
CA LEU A 80 12.39 16.90 -6.24
C LEU A 80 13.79 16.68 -6.84
N LEU A 81 14.51 17.78 -7.04
CA LEU A 81 15.93 17.72 -7.39
C LEU A 81 16.77 17.14 -6.25
N ASP A 82 16.57 17.74 -5.06
CA ASP A 82 17.15 17.29 -3.80
C ASP A 82 16.34 17.84 -2.60
N TYR A 83 16.75 17.48 -1.40
CA TYR A 83 16.19 18.01 -0.16
C TYR A 83 17.25 18.05 0.96
N GLU A 84 17.08 18.99 1.89
CA GLU A 84 17.89 19.13 3.08
C GLU A 84 17.03 18.94 4.34
N VAL A 85 17.60 18.32 5.36
CA VAL A 85 16.94 18.12 6.67
C VAL A 85 17.82 18.67 7.77
N GLU A 86 17.30 19.63 8.54
CA GLU A 86 17.98 20.20 9.70
C GLU A 86 17.27 19.78 10.98
N GLN A 87 18.00 19.11 11.88
CA GLN A 87 17.54 18.67 13.21
C GLN A 87 16.21 17.86 13.18
N GLY A 88 15.91 17.18 12.07
CA GLY A 88 14.65 16.44 11.90
C GLY A 88 13.38 17.30 11.92
N ARG A 89 13.49 18.64 11.87
CA ARG A 89 12.36 19.57 12.03
C ARG A 89 12.25 20.67 10.97
N SER A 90 13.27 20.85 10.14
CA SER A 90 13.26 21.80 9.02
C SER A 90 13.64 21.03 7.75
N PHE A 91 12.79 21.09 6.74
CA PHE A 91 12.92 20.36 5.50
C PHE A 91 12.85 21.36 4.35
N THR A 92 13.96 21.50 3.62
CA THR A 92 14.07 22.39 2.47
C THR A 92 14.06 21.55 1.21
N PHE A 93 13.14 21.83 0.29
CA PHE A 93 12.93 21.12 -0.97
C PHE A 93 13.35 21.98 -2.15
N HIS A 94 14.11 21.40 -3.08
CA HIS A 94 14.55 22.05 -4.31
C HIS A 94 13.89 21.40 -5.52
N LEU A 95 13.27 22.22 -6.38
CA LEU A 95 12.62 21.75 -7.59
C LEU A 95 13.60 21.71 -8.78
N ARG A 96 13.34 20.79 -9.71
CA ARG A 96 14.03 20.72 -10.99
C ARG A 96 13.59 21.88 -11.88
N LYS A 97 14.52 22.68 -12.37
CA LYS A 97 14.22 23.75 -13.33
C LYS A 97 13.69 23.16 -14.64
N GLY A 98 12.67 23.81 -15.21
CA GLY A 98 12.06 23.38 -16.46
C GLY A 98 11.17 22.14 -16.34
N HIS A 99 10.91 21.63 -15.11
CA HIS A 99 9.93 20.56 -14.92
C HIS A 99 8.52 21.06 -15.23
N ALA A 100 7.72 20.26 -15.92
CA ALA A 100 6.38 20.61 -16.33
C ALA A 100 5.36 19.51 -15.96
N TRP A 101 4.11 19.92 -15.81
CA TRP A 101 2.97 19.02 -15.76
C TRP A 101 2.75 18.35 -17.12
N SER A 102 1.94 17.30 -17.16
CA SER A 102 1.67 16.53 -18.38
C SER A 102 1.00 17.29 -19.52
N ASP A 103 0.47 18.47 -19.26
CA ASP A 103 -0.08 19.40 -20.25
C ASP A 103 0.94 20.47 -20.73
N GLY A 104 2.20 20.36 -20.28
CA GLY A 104 3.29 21.27 -20.63
C GLY A 104 3.35 22.55 -19.81
N GLN A 105 2.42 22.77 -18.88
CA GLN A 105 2.50 23.92 -17.98
C GLN A 105 3.59 23.72 -16.91
N PRO A 106 4.35 24.77 -16.55
CA PRO A 106 5.44 24.66 -15.59
C PRO A 106 4.99 24.13 -14.23
N PHE A 107 5.73 23.15 -13.67
CA PHE A 107 5.62 22.74 -12.28
C PHE A 107 6.52 23.64 -11.42
N THR A 108 5.92 24.37 -10.47
CA THR A 108 6.60 25.45 -9.75
C THR A 108 6.23 25.47 -8.26
N ILE A 109 6.92 26.32 -7.49
CA ILE A 109 6.59 26.56 -6.08
C ILE A 109 5.16 27.09 -5.89
N GLU A 110 4.57 27.70 -6.91
CA GLU A 110 3.18 28.17 -6.87
C GLU A 110 2.18 27.00 -6.71
N ASP A 111 2.50 25.81 -7.21
CA ASP A 111 1.67 24.61 -7.06
C ASP A 111 1.66 24.12 -5.61
N PHE A 112 2.78 24.26 -4.89
CA PHE A 112 2.90 23.99 -3.45
C PHE A 112 2.18 25.06 -2.61
N ARG A 113 2.38 26.36 -2.95
CA ARG A 113 1.69 27.46 -2.28
C ARG A 113 0.17 27.30 -2.41
N PHE A 114 -0.32 27.04 -3.63
CA PHE A 114 -1.74 26.83 -3.89
C PHE A 114 -2.29 25.68 -3.05
N TRP A 115 -1.60 24.54 -3.01
CA TRP A 115 -2.02 23.41 -2.18
C TRP A 115 -2.08 23.80 -0.69
N TRP A 116 -1.03 24.45 -0.19
CA TRP A 116 -0.94 24.77 1.24
C TRP A 116 -1.94 25.85 1.67
N GLU A 117 -1.98 26.98 0.96
CA GLU A 117 -2.79 28.12 1.36
C GLU A 117 -4.25 28.02 0.93
N ASP A 118 -4.49 27.48 -0.28
CA ASP A 118 -5.80 27.54 -0.92
C ASP A 118 -6.56 26.21 -0.86
N VAL A 119 -5.91 25.11 -0.42
CA VAL A 119 -6.55 23.79 -0.30
C VAL A 119 -6.43 23.26 1.12
N ALA A 120 -5.21 23.02 1.61
CA ALA A 120 -4.98 22.32 2.88
C ALA A 120 -5.52 23.08 4.11
N GLN A 121 -5.55 24.42 4.07
CA GLN A 121 -6.04 25.28 5.13
C GLN A 121 -7.48 25.78 4.93
N VAL A 122 -8.17 25.31 3.89
CA VAL A 122 -9.55 25.72 3.60
C VAL A 122 -10.53 24.71 4.20
N PRO A 123 -11.32 25.08 5.24
CA PRO A 123 -12.19 24.14 5.96
C PRO A 123 -13.24 23.46 5.08
N GLU A 124 -13.71 24.12 4.02
CA GLU A 124 -14.67 23.53 3.08
C GLU A 124 -14.05 22.41 2.23
N LEU A 125 -12.74 22.47 1.96
CA LEU A 125 -12.00 21.44 1.21
C LEU A 125 -11.42 20.38 2.13
N MET A 126 -10.95 20.77 3.29
CA MET A 126 -10.34 19.89 4.31
C MET A 126 -11.08 20.03 5.66
N PRO A 127 -12.30 19.45 5.78
CA PRO A 127 -13.11 19.56 7.03
C PRO A 127 -12.43 18.98 8.27
N SER A 128 -11.56 17.99 8.08
CA SER A 128 -10.76 17.36 9.16
C SER A 128 -9.43 18.07 9.43
N GLY A 129 -9.15 19.16 8.72
CA GLY A 129 -7.85 19.85 8.72
C GLY A 129 -6.83 19.22 7.78
N PRO A 130 -5.62 19.79 7.71
CA PRO A 130 -4.51 19.25 6.94
C PRO A 130 -4.14 17.82 7.35
N PRO A 131 -3.40 17.05 6.49
CA PRO A 131 -2.94 15.70 6.82
C PRO A 131 -2.25 15.63 8.19
N VAL A 132 -2.55 14.59 8.95
CA VAL A 132 -2.05 14.44 10.34
C VAL A 132 -0.52 14.37 10.42
N GLN A 133 0.13 13.92 9.34
CA GLN A 133 1.59 13.87 9.22
C GLN A 133 2.25 15.27 9.22
N LEU A 134 1.46 16.32 8.95
CA LEU A 134 1.90 17.71 9.04
C LEU A 134 1.69 18.32 10.41
N ILE A 135 1.12 17.60 11.38
CA ILE A 135 0.75 18.11 12.69
C ILE A 135 1.65 17.50 13.77
N VAL A 136 2.51 18.32 14.37
CA VAL A 136 3.39 17.91 15.48
C VAL A 136 2.89 18.55 16.77
N ASP A 137 2.40 17.78 17.73
CA ASP A 137 1.83 18.26 19.00
C ASP A 137 0.78 19.39 18.83
N GLY A 138 0.04 19.36 17.73
CA GLY A 138 -0.97 20.38 17.37
C GLY A 138 -0.43 21.56 16.57
N GLU A 139 0.88 21.62 16.34
CA GLU A 139 1.53 22.65 15.52
C GLU A 139 1.52 22.25 14.04
N LEU A 140 1.07 23.17 13.17
CA LEU A 140 1.22 23.08 11.73
C LEU A 140 2.60 23.57 11.29
N PRO A 141 3.11 23.17 10.10
CA PRO A 141 4.38 23.67 9.63
C PRO A 141 4.32 25.18 9.35
N ARG A 142 5.41 25.87 9.64
CA ARG A 142 5.71 27.13 8.98
C ARG A 142 6.21 26.81 7.58
N VAL A 143 5.46 27.25 6.57
CA VAL A 143 5.83 27.07 5.15
C VAL A 143 6.41 28.39 4.65
N GLU A 144 7.59 28.33 4.07
CA GLU A 144 8.35 29.50 3.59
C GLU A 144 8.79 29.26 2.13
N ILE A 145 8.41 30.16 1.25
CA ILE A 145 8.95 30.21 -0.13
C ILE A 145 10.29 30.95 -0.03
N VAL A 146 11.38 30.22 -0.23
CA VAL A 146 12.74 30.78 -0.14
C VAL A 146 13.11 31.50 -1.44
N ASP A 147 12.84 30.85 -2.58
CA ASP A 147 13.02 31.41 -3.91
C ASP A 147 12.09 30.72 -4.94
N ALA A 148 12.30 30.95 -6.22
CA ALA A 148 11.44 30.44 -7.30
C ALA A 148 11.43 28.90 -7.44
N THR A 149 12.41 28.20 -6.86
CA THR A 149 12.58 26.73 -6.93
C THR A 149 12.74 26.10 -5.57
N THR A 150 12.68 26.86 -4.48
CA THR A 150 12.97 26.39 -3.12
C THR A 150 11.84 26.69 -2.15
N ILE A 151 11.35 25.67 -1.46
CA ILE A 151 10.34 25.78 -0.40
C ILE A 151 10.81 25.07 0.86
N ARG A 152 10.49 25.63 2.03
CA ARG A 152 10.85 25.09 3.34
C ARG A 152 9.61 24.84 4.19
N TYR A 153 9.58 23.66 4.81
CA TYR A 153 8.61 23.27 5.85
C TYR A 153 9.35 23.13 7.18
N SER A 154 8.90 23.81 8.24
CA SER A 154 9.58 23.77 9.54
C SER A 154 8.60 23.74 10.71
N TRP A 155 9.01 23.06 11.78
CA TRP A 155 8.29 22.93 13.04
C TRP A 155 9.22 23.31 14.22
N SER A 156 8.64 23.56 15.39
CA SER A 156 9.41 23.79 16.63
C SER A 156 10.08 22.51 17.15
N LYS A 157 9.54 21.34 16.79
CA LYS A 157 9.98 19.99 17.20
C LYS A 157 10.23 19.10 15.98
N PRO A 158 10.98 17.98 16.13
CA PRO A 158 11.18 17.01 15.06
C PRO A 158 9.86 16.45 14.50
N ASN A 159 9.83 16.20 13.19
CA ASN A 159 8.73 15.52 12.50
C ASN A 159 9.25 14.33 11.65
N PRO A 160 9.55 13.18 12.25
CA PRO A 160 10.06 12.02 11.53
C PRO A 160 9.00 11.38 10.60
N PHE A 161 7.72 11.75 10.73
CA PHE A 161 6.66 11.28 9.84
C PHE A 161 6.66 11.99 8.48
N PHE A 162 7.26 13.18 8.36
CA PHE A 162 7.06 14.05 7.21
C PHE A 162 7.62 13.45 5.91
N LEU A 163 8.92 13.15 5.82
CA LEU A 163 9.51 12.59 4.59
C LEU A 163 8.92 11.22 4.22
N PRO A 164 8.76 10.25 5.14
CA PRO A 164 8.12 8.98 4.83
C PRO A 164 6.70 9.14 4.25
N SER A 165 5.95 10.15 4.70
CA SER A 165 4.61 10.41 4.20
C SER A 165 4.55 10.91 2.76
N LEU A 166 5.68 11.37 2.20
CA LEU A 166 5.78 11.81 0.79
C LEU A 166 6.21 10.68 -0.15
N ALA A 167 6.59 9.54 0.41
CA ALA A 167 7.08 8.37 -0.31
C ALA A 167 6.06 7.21 -0.25
N GLY A 168 6.47 6.04 -0.72
CA GLY A 168 5.66 4.83 -0.60
C GLY A 168 4.49 4.74 -1.58
N ALA A 169 3.58 3.80 -1.30
CA ALA A 169 2.47 3.49 -2.20
C ALA A 169 1.36 4.55 -2.19
N ALA A 170 1.13 5.21 -1.04
CA ALA A 170 0.05 6.18 -0.83
C ALA A 170 0.57 7.49 -0.22
N PRO A 171 1.37 8.29 -0.96
CA PRO A 171 1.97 9.50 -0.43
C PRO A 171 0.93 10.61 -0.22
N ILE A 172 1.19 11.51 0.73
CA ILE A 172 0.47 12.78 0.78
C ILE A 172 0.97 13.69 -0.34
N MET A 173 0.04 14.45 -0.94
CA MET A 173 0.37 15.43 -1.98
C MET A 173 0.60 16.79 -1.33
N LEU A 174 1.72 17.45 -1.67
CA LEU A 174 2.04 18.80 -1.21
C LEU A 174 1.93 19.84 -2.34
N ALA A 175 1.62 19.41 -3.56
CA ALA A 175 1.48 20.26 -4.72
C ALA A 175 0.33 19.79 -5.61
N LEU A 176 -0.38 20.74 -6.22
CA LEU A 176 -1.48 20.50 -7.16
C LEU A 176 -1.34 21.44 -8.35
N PRO A 177 -1.79 21.05 -9.58
CA PRO A 177 -1.70 21.92 -10.75
C PRO A 177 -2.60 23.15 -10.60
N ALA A 178 -2.04 24.21 -10.03
CA ALA A 178 -2.75 25.44 -9.71
C ALA A 178 -3.42 26.07 -10.94
N HIS A 179 -2.74 26.05 -12.09
CA HIS A 179 -3.27 26.59 -13.36
C HIS A 179 -4.56 25.92 -13.79
N TYR A 180 -4.71 24.59 -13.55
CA TYR A 180 -5.91 23.82 -13.85
C TYR A 180 -6.99 23.99 -12.78
N LEU A 181 -6.64 23.89 -11.49
CA LEU A 181 -7.63 23.83 -10.41
C LEU A 181 -8.22 25.17 -10.01
N ARG A 182 -7.55 26.28 -10.27
CA ARG A 182 -8.06 27.63 -9.96
C ARG A 182 -9.41 27.94 -10.59
N GLN A 183 -9.70 27.38 -11.76
CA GLN A 183 -11.00 27.60 -12.42
C GLN A 183 -12.18 26.97 -11.65
N PHE A 184 -11.93 26.05 -10.72
CA PHE A 184 -12.93 25.40 -9.88
C PHE A 184 -12.90 25.88 -8.42
N HIS A 185 -12.00 26.83 -8.11
CA HIS A 185 -11.82 27.32 -6.75
C HIS A 185 -12.48 28.70 -6.56
N LYS A 186 -13.35 28.85 -5.52
CA LYS A 186 -14.16 30.05 -5.27
C LYS A 186 -13.36 31.36 -5.21
N LYS A 187 -12.08 31.30 -4.81
CA LYS A 187 -11.20 32.48 -4.70
C LYS A 187 -10.76 33.01 -6.06
N TYR A 188 -10.69 32.15 -7.09
CA TYR A 188 -10.09 32.48 -8.39
C TYR A 188 -11.06 32.42 -9.56
N ALA A 189 -12.04 31.52 -9.48
CA ALA A 189 -12.99 31.28 -10.55
C ALA A 189 -13.93 32.46 -10.71
N GLU A 190 -14.31 32.77 -11.96
CA GLU A 190 -15.42 33.68 -12.25
C GLU A 190 -16.73 33.08 -11.68
N PRO A 191 -17.47 33.79 -10.80
CA PRO A 191 -18.63 33.24 -10.10
C PRO A 191 -19.69 32.60 -11.01
N ALA A 192 -20.02 33.22 -12.12
CA ALA A 192 -21.02 32.71 -13.06
C ALA A 192 -20.58 31.40 -13.73
N LYS A 193 -19.28 31.27 -14.07
CA LYS A 193 -18.72 30.05 -14.64
C LYS A 193 -18.65 28.95 -13.61
N LEU A 194 -18.24 29.27 -12.39
CA LEU A 194 -18.19 28.30 -11.29
C LEU A 194 -19.57 27.73 -10.99
N GLU A 195 -20.60 28.58 -10.94
CA GLU A 195 -21.98 28.15 -10.71
C GLU A 195 -22.50 27.26 -11.85
N ALA A 196 -22.17 27.58 -13.10
CA ALA A 196 -22.50 26.76 -14.26
C ALA A 196 -21.85 25.37 -14.18
N GLU A 197 -20.56 25.29 -13.80
CA GLU A 197 -19.83 24.02 -13.62
C GLU A 197 -20.40 23.20 -12.45
N ILE A 198 -20.73 23.81 -11.32
CA ILE A 198 -21.40 23.15 -10.18
C ILE A 198 -22.70 22.49 -10.66
N LYS A 199 -23.51 23.23 -11.40
CA LYS A 199 -24.78 22.72 -11.94
C LYS A 199 -24.57 21.62 -12.98
N ALA A 200 -23.64 21.79 -13.91
CA ALA A 200 -23.33 20.82 -14.97
C ALA A 200 -22.81 19.50 -14.38
N SER A 201 -21.94 19.55 -13.37
CA SER A 201 -21.39 18.39 -12.68
C SER A 201 -22.34 17.77 -11.65
N LYS A 202 -23.54 18.36 -11.43
CA LYS A 202 -24.48 17.97 -10.36
C LYS A 202 -23.79 17.95 -8.98
N SER A 203 -22.88 18.85 -8.74
CA SER A 203 -22.24 19.01 -7.43
C SER A 203 -23.13 19.85 -6.52
N ARG A 204 -23.08 19.61 -5.21
CA ARG A 204 -23.86 20.33 -4.21
C ARG A 204 -23.36 21.78 -4.07
N ASP A 205 -22.03 21.94 -4.13
CA ASP A 205 -21.33 23.18 -3.91
C ASP A 205 -19.97 23.19 -4.64
N TRP A 206 -19.24 24.29 -4.55
CA TRP A 206 -17.94 24.45 -5.16
C TRP A 206 -16.89 23.49 -4.57
N ALA A 207 -16.97 23.19 -3.28
CA ALA A 207 -15.99 22.30 -2.63
C ALA A 207 -16.15 20.86 -3.13
N GLN A 208 -17.38 20.39 -3.31
CA GLN A 208 -17.63 19.09 -3.92
C GLN A 208 -17.19 19.04 -5.39
N LEU A 209 -17.42 20.12 -6.16
CA LEU A 209 -16.91 20.23 -7.53
C LEU A 209 -15.38 20.17 -7.54
N PHE A 210 -14.71 20.98 -6.72
CA PHE A 210 -13.26 20.99 -6.59
C PHE A 210 -12.72 19.61 -6.27
N GLY A 211 -13.24 18.94 -5.23
CA GLY A 211 -12.81 17.60 -4.86
C GLY A 211 -13.05 16.53 -5.93
N ARG A 212 -14.04 16.71 -6.82
CA ARG A 212 -14.21 15.84 -8.00
C ARG A 212 -13.18 16.12 -9.10
N ARG A 213 -12.71 17.36 -9.21
CA ARG A 213 -11.73 17.77 -10.22
C ARG A 213 -10.29 17.50 -9.79
N GLU A 214 -10.04 17.56 -8.46
CA GLU A 214 -8.71 17.42 -7.87
C GLU A 214 -8.20 15.96 -7.80
N ARG A 215 -8.98 14.97 -7.87
CA ARG A 215 -8.70 13.53 -7.66
C ARG A 215 -7.40 13.00 -8.30
N SER A 216 -6.27 13.63 -7.95
CA SER A 216 -4.94 13.40 -8.51
C SER A 216 -4.42 11.97 -8.35
N THR A 217 -4.88 11.25 -7.31
CA THR A 217 -4.49 9.86 -7.02
C THR A 217 -5.43 8.81 -7.59
N GLU A 218 -6.62 9.21 -8.07
CA GLU A 218 -7.63 8.27 -8.58
C GLU A 218 -7.51 8.03 -10.08
N PHE A 219 -6.84 8.91 -10.82
CA PHE A 219 -6.63 8.83 -12.28
C PHE A 219 -7.93 8.70 -13.09
N ASP A 220 -9.05 9.21 -12.58
CA ASP A 220 -10.36 9.13 -13.22
C ASP A 220 -10.81 10.46 -13.84
N ASN A 221 -9.94 11.46 -13.88
CA ASN A 221 -10.13 12.73 -14.56
C ASN A 221 -9.06 12.95 -15.64
N PRO A 222 -9.35 12.65 -16.92
CA PRO A 222 -8.37 12.81 -18.03
C PRO A 222 -7.86 14.23 -18.24
N ASN A 223 -8.60 15.23 -17.76
CA ASN A 223 -8.22 16.64 -17.87
C ASN A 223 -7.32 17.12 -16.74
N MET A 224 -7.12 16.31 -15.70
CA MET A 224 -6.25 16.65 -14.57
C MET A 224 -4.79 16.43 -14.96
N PRO A 225 -3.95 17.49 -15.02
CA PRO A 225 -2.52 17.33 -15.27
C PRO A 225 -1.85 16.50 -14.16
N THR A 226 -0.87 15.69 -14.53
CA THR A 226 -0.14 14.82 -13.62
C THR A 226 1.38 14.91 -13.83
N LEU A 227 2.15 14.50 -12.82
CA LEU A 227 3.59 14.29 -12.90
C LEU A 227 3.95 12.80 -13.07
N ALA A 228 2.95 11.93 -13.18
CA ALA A 228 3.14 10.48 -13.39
C ALA A 228 3.60 10.18 -14.83
N PRO A 229 4.23 9.01 -15.10
CA PRO A 229 4.73 8.66 -16.43
C PRO A 229 3.62 8.40 -17.47
N TRP A 230 2.41 8.11 -17.04
CA TRP A 230 1.26 7.91 -17.93
C TRP A 230 0.05 8.73 -17.46
N ASN A 231 -0.66 9.33 -18.43
CA ASN A 231 -1.89 10.09 -18.24
C ASN A 231 -3.07 9.27 -18.74
N VAL A 232 -4.15 9.23 -18.01
CA VAL A 232 -5.40 8.64 -18.50
C VAL A 232 -5.96 9.49 -19.62
N ALA A 233 -6.33 8.86 -20.73
CA ALA A 233 -6.97 9.48 -21.88
C ALA A 233 -8.45 9.09 -22.02
N THR A 234 -8.90 8.06 -21.27
CA THR A 234 -10.28 7.57 -21.31
C THR A 234 -11.11 8.21 -20.21
N GLU A 235 -12.22 8.82 -20.57
CA GLU A 235 -13.16 9.42 -19.62
C GLU A 235 -14.09 8.34 -19.01
N PRO A 236 -14.25 8.28 -17.67
CA PRO A 236 -15.21 7.40 -17.04
C PRO A 236 -16.67 7.81 -17.31
N PRO A 237 -17.67 6.87 -17.29
CA PRO A 237 -17.51 5.44 -17.02
C PRO A 237 -17.02 4.66 -18.26
N ALA A 238 -16.11 3.72 -18.05
CA ALA A 238 -15.60 2.85 -19.11
C ALA A 238 -15.21 1.47 -18.54
N ASP A 239 -15.26 0.44 -19.42
CA ASP A 239 -14.78 -0.90 -19.10
C ASP A 239 -13.35 -1.13 -19.62
N ARG A 240 -12.80 -0.18 -20.36
CA ARG A 240 -11.44 -0.20 -20.87
C ARG A 240 -10.85 1.20 -20.82
N PHE A 241 -9.77 1.34 -20.08
CA PHE A 241 -9.04 2.60 -19.94
C PHE A 241 -7.73 2.54 -20.71
N THR A 242 -7.41 3.64 -21.37
CA THR A 242 -6.12 3.86 -22.02
C THR A 242 -5.41 4.99 -21.29
N ALA A 243 -4.19 4.73 -20.85
CA ALA A 243 -3.28 5.78 -20.40
C ALA A 243 -2.14 5.92 -21.41
N VAL A 244 -1.74 7.15 -21.69
CA VAL A 244 -0.73 7.52 -22.69
C VAL A 244 0.50 8.07 -22.01
N ARG A 245 1.65 7.89 -22.63
CA ARG A 245 2.93 8.41 -22.16
C ARG A 245 2.84 9.91 -21.89
N ASN A 246 3.41 10.34 -20.75
CA ASN A 246 3.63 11.73 -20.42
C ASN A 246 4.93 12.23 -21.07
N GLU A 247 4.81 13.13 -22.04
CA GLU A 247 5.96 13.70 -22.77
C GLU A 247 6.81 14.68 -21.94
N TYR A 248 6.36 15.01 -20.72
CA TYR A 248 7.05 15.89 -19.78
C TYR A 248 7.54 15.14 -18.52
N PHE A 249 7.58 13.81 -18.58
CA PHE A 249 8.03 13.03 -17.44
C PHE A 249 9.51 13.27 -17.14
N HIS A 250 9.87 13.41 -15.87
CA HIS A 250 11.17 13.92 -15.42
C HIS A 250 12.32 12.90 -15.41
N ARG A 251 12.04 11.61 -15.65
CA ARG A 251 13.06 10.56 -15.62
C ARG A 251 13.63 10.28 -17.00
N ALA A 252 14.93 9.97 -17.04
CA ALA A 252 15.64 9.54 -18.24
C ALA A 252 16.53 8.33 -17.96
N ASP A 253 16.94 7.62 -19.01
CA ASP A 253 17.98 6.61 -18.93
C ASP A 253 19.38 7.24 -19.02
N THR A 254 20.42 6.39 -18.93
CA THR A 254 21.82 6.84 -18.99
C THR A 254 22.27 7.35 -20.38
N LYS A 255 21.45 7.20 -21.41
CA LYS A 255 21.65 7.79 -22.75
C LYS A 255 20.86 9.07 -22.96
N GLY A 256 20.14 9.54 -21.93
CA GLY A 256 19.29 10.73 -22.00
C GLY A 256 17.93 10.49 -22.68
N GLN A 257 17.54 9.24 -22.96
CA GLN A 257 16.20 8.97 -23.48
C GLN A 257 15.18 9.12 -22.36
N GLN A 258 14.15 9.94 -22.60
CA GLN A 258 13.07 10.14 -21.65
C GLN A 258 12.23 8.87 -21.44
N LEU A 259 11.91 8.56 -20.21
CA LEU A 259 10.97 7.51 -19.82
C LEU A 259 9.52 8.08 -19.79
N PRO A 260 8.49 7.22 -19.75
CA PRO A 260 8.54 5.76 -19.84
C PRO A 260 8.85 5.27 -21.26
N TYR A 261 9.40 4.05 -21.38
CA TYR A 261 9.58 3.46 -22.71
C TYR A 261 8.26 3.04 -23.35
N ILE A 262 7.30 2.55 -22.56
CA ILE A 262 5.98 2.10 -23.06
C ILE A 262 5.09 3.31 -23.36
N ASP A 263 4.57 3.41 -24.57
CA ASP A 263 3.70 4.51 -25.00
C ASP A 263 2.30 4.46 -24.37
N ARG A 264 1.76 3.25 -24.14
CA ARG A 264 0.39 3.09 -23.69
C ARG A 264 0.23 1.99 -22.67
N MET A 265 -0.56 2.29 -21.62
CA MET A 265 -1.10 1.28 -20.70
C MET A 265 -2.57 1.08 -21.01
N ILE A 266 -3.00 -0.18 -21.19
CA ILE A 266 -4.40 -0.55 -21.41
C ILE A 266 -4.87 -1.33 -20.18
N LEU A 267 -5.87 -0.79 -19.47
CA LEU A 267 -6.48 -1.43 -18.31
C LEU A 267 -7.91 -1.84 -18.67
N GLU A 268 -8.19 -3.14 -18.65
CA GLU A 268 -9.52 -3.68 -18.96
C GLU A 268 -10.20 -4.18 -17.71
N VAL A 269 -11.45 -3.74 -17.49
CA VAL A 269 -12.26 -4.10 -16.31
C VAL A 269 -12.93 -5.45 -16.56
N ILE A 270 -12.67 -6.41 -15.68
CA ILE A 270 -13.32 -7.73 -15.75
C ILE A 270 -13.64 -8.24 -14.32
N ASP A 271 -14.46 -9.29 -14.24
CA ASP A 271 -14.66 -9.98 -12.96
C ASP A 271 -13.32 -10.55 -12.45
N ASN A 272 -12.98 -10.30 -11.17
CA ASN A 272 -11.75 -10.77 -10.54
C ASN A 272 -11.51 -12.28 -10.73
N LYS A 273 -12.57 -13.10 -10.69
CA LYS A 273 -12.49 -14.55 -10.86
C LYS A 273 -12.04 -14.98 -12.25
N LEU A 274 -12.17 -14.11 -13.25
CA LEU A 274 -11.77 -14.36 -14.63
C LEU A 274 -10.32 -13.93 -14.91
N ILE A 275 -9.69 -13.14 -14.03
CA ILE A 275 -8.33 -12.64 -14.25
C ILE A 275 -7.33 -13.76 -14.49
N PRO A 276 -7.24 -14.82 -13.65
CA PRO A 276 -6.29 -15.91 -13.90
C PRO A 276 -6.54 -16.61 -15.25
N ILE A 277 -7.81 -16.87 -15.59
CA ILE A 277 -8.20 -17.56 -16.83
C ILE A 277 -7.80 -16.74 -18.07
N LYS A 278 -8.11 -15.45 -18.06
CA LYS A 278 -7.77 -14.54 -19.17
C LYS A 278 -6.26 -14.32 -19.28
N THR A 279 -5.56 -14.28 -18.16
CA THR A 279 -4.10 -14.25 -18.15
C THR A 279 -3.52 -15.51 -18.79
N GLY A 280 -3.98 -16.70 -18.39
CA GLY A 280 -3.57 -17.97 -19.00
C GLY A 280 -3.95 -18.10 -20.50
N ALA A 281 -4.92 -17.32 -20.98
CA ALA A 281 -5.26 -17.22 -22.41
C ALA A 281 -4.35 -16.24 -23.19
N GLY A 282 -3.49 -15.43 -22.51
CA GLY A 282 -2.60 -14.46 -23.16
C GLY A 282 -3.27 -13.10 -23.44
N ASP A 283 -4.37 -12.78 -22.77
CA ASP A 283 -5.09 -11.51 -22.96
C ASP A 283 -4.36 -10.31 -22.29
N THR A 284 -3.29 -10.56 -21.53
CA THR A 284 -2.49 -9.54 -20.85
C THR A 284 -1.03 -9.53 -21.33
N ASP A 285 -0.32 -8.46 -21.03
CA ASP A 285 1.12 -8.35 -21.25
C ASP A 285 1.91 -8.25 -19.91
N LEU A 286 1.22 -7.78 -18.86
CA LEU A 286 1.69 -7.74 -17.50
C LEU A 286 0.49 -7.95 -16.57
N GLN A 287 0.54 -8.98 -15.73
CA GLN A 287 -0.49 -9.21 -14.72
C GLN A 287 0.12 -9.70 -13.41
N PHE A 288 -0.28 -9.08 -12.31
CA PHE A 288 0.02 -9.51 -10.94
C PHE A 288 -1.20 -9.35 -10.05
N ARG A 289 -1.95 -8.25 -10.20
CA ARG A 289 -3.17 -7.99 -9.43
C ARG A 289 -4.25 -9.00 -9.81
N GLY A 290 -4.89 -9.60 -8.79
CA GLY A 290 -5.91 -10.64 -9.01
C GLY A 290 -5.34 -12.01 -9.38
N LEU A 291 -4.01 -12.19 -9.27
CA LEU A 291 -3.35 -13.50 -9.28
C LEU A 291 -2.92 -13.84 -7.84
N PHE A 292 -3.09 -15.10 -7.47
CA PHE A 292 -2.73 -15.65 -6.17
C PHE A 292 -1.86 -16.88 -6.35
N PHE A 293 -1.17 -17.31 -5.29
CA PHE A 293 -0.29 -18.47 -5.37
C PHE A 293 -0.98 -19.74 -5.87
N LYS A 294 -2.25 -19.95 -5.52
CA LYS A 294 -3.08 -21.06 -6.02
C LYS A 294 -3.23 -21.11 -7.55
N ASP A 295 -3.05 -19.97 -8.24
CA ASP A 295 -3.16 -19.88 -9.70
C ASP A 295 -1.86 -20.29 -10.40
N TYR A 296 -0.76 -20.48 -9.65
CA TYR A 296 0.59 -20.67 -10.19
C TYR A 296 0.69 -21.87 -11.14
N THR A 297 0.20 -23.04 -10.73
CA THR A 297 0.27 -24.26 -11.56
C THR A 297 -0.44 -24.07 -12.89
N PHE A 298 -1.67 -23.52 -12.87
CA PHE A 298 -2.43 -23.20 -14.06
C PHE A 298 -1.71 -22.21 -14.98
N LEU A 299 -1.12 -21.15 -14.43
CA LEU A 299 -0.37 -20.16 -15.18
C LEU A 299 0.88 -20.78 -15.84
N LYS A 300 1.63 -21.61 -15.11
CA LYS A 300 2.80 -22.34 -15.64
C LYS A 300 2.44 -23.27 -16.79
N GLU A 301 1.37 -24.05 -16.64
CA GLU A 301 0.87 -24.93 -17.71
C GLU A 301 0.37 -24.16 -18.94
N SER A 302 -0.02 -22.91 -18.75
CA SER A 302 -0.51 -22.03 -19.84
C SER A 302 0.62 -21.36 -20.63
N GLU A 303 1.83 -21.26 -20.12
CA GLU A 303 2.96 -20.53 -20.73
C GLU A 303 3.21 -20.88 -22.20
N PRO A 304 3.19 -22.16 -22.66
CA PRO A 304 3.49 -22.49 -24.06
C PRO A 304 2.49 -21.92 -25.07
N ARG A 305 1.26 -21.64 -24.62
CA ARG A 305 0.17 -21.16 -25.50
C ARG A 305 -0.19 -19.69 -25.30
N SER A 306 0.08 -19.13 -24.12
CA SER A 306 -0.26 -17.75 -23.76
C SER A 306 0.75 -16.73 -24.28
N GLY A 307 1.98 -17.15 -24.57
CA GLY A 307 3.09 -16.24 -24.85
C GLY A 307 3.55 -15.42 -23.63
N LEU A 308 3.19 -15.88 -22.44
CA LEU A 308 3.58 -15.29 -21.17
C LEU A 308 4.61 -16.18 -20.47
N LYS A 309 5.33 -15.59 -19.51
CA LYS A 309 6.18 -16.23 -18.52
C LYS A 309 5.67 -15.88 -17.14
N THR A 310 5.58 -16.85 -16.26
CA THR A 310 5.19 -16.65 -14.85
C THR A 310 6.43 -16.56 -13.98
N LEU A 311 6.61 -15.40 -13.35
CA LEU A 311 7.60 -15.17 -12.30
C LEU A 311 6.95 -15.36 -10.94
N LEU A 312 7.74 -15.68 -9.93
CA LEU A 312 7.34 -15.73 -8.54
C LEU A 312 8.17 -14.73 -7.73
N TRP A 313 7.50 -13.72 -7.18
CA TRP A 313 8.11 -12.77 -6.27
C TRP A 313 7.70 -13.07 -4.83
N ARG A 314 8.61 -12.86 -3.86
CA ARG A 314 8.31 -13.09 -2.46
C ARG A 314 7.37 -11.99 -1.93
N GLU A 315 6.27 -12.35 -1.28
CA GLU A 315 5.51 -11.39 -0.49
C GLU A 315 6.29 -10.98 0.75
N ALA A 316 6.48 -9.67 0.95
CA ALA A 316 7.05 -9.14 2.18
C ALA A 316 5.95 -8.80 3.20
N ARG A 317 5.07 -9.74 3.47
CA ARG A 317 4.15 -9.71 4.60
C ARG A 317 4.77 -10.36 5.82
N GLY A 318 4.48 -9.82 7.01
CA GLY A 318 4.91 -10.43 8.25
C GLY A 318 4.48 -11.91 8.35
N ALA A 319 3.20 -12.18 8.05
CA ALA A 319 2.68 -13.51 7.77
C ALA A 319 1.68 -13.41 6.62
N HIS A 320 1.56 -14.47 5.81
CA HIS A 320 0.54 -14.49 4.75
C HIS A 320 -0.86 -14.47 5.36
N LEU A 321 -1.11 -15.36 6.32
CA LEU A 321 -2.33 -15.38 7.14
C LEU A 321 -1.96 -15.49 8.62
N ALA A 322 -2.77 -14.88 9.48
CA ALA A 322 -2.68 -15.00 10.93
C ALA A 322 -4.07 -15.01 11.58
N LEU A 323 -4.18 -15.69 12.73
CA LEU A 323 -5.33 -15.55 13.61
C LEU A 323 -5.13 -14.33 14.52
N TYR A 324 -6.20 -13.61 14.77
CA TYR A 324 -6.23 -12.42 15.60
C TYR A 324 -7.22 -12.62 16.76
N PRO A 325 -6.73 -13.11 17.92
CA PRO A 325 -7.52 -13.11 19.15
C PRO A 325 -7.88 -11.67 19.54
N ASN A 326 -9.15 -11.38 19.78
CA ASN A 326 -9.60 -10.02 20.11
C ASN A 326 -9.39 -9.72 21.61
N LEU A 327 -8.32 -9.02 21.97
CA LEU A 327 -8.01 -8.61 23.34
C LEU A 327 -9.04 -7.62 23.92
N ASN A 328 -9.93 -7.09 23.07
CA ASN A 328 -11.05 -6.23 23.44
C ASN A 328 -12.42 -6.97 23.34
N ALA A 329 -12.41 -8.31 23.35
CA ALA A 329 -13.63 -9.08 23.31
C ALA A 329 -14.64 -8.62 24.36
N ALA A 330 -15.92 -8.58 24.00
CA ALA A 330 -17.00 -8.19 24.92
C ALA A 330 -17.27 -9.27 25.97
N ASP A 331 -17.01 -10.55 25.63
CA ASP A 331 -17.05 -11.67 26.58
C ASP A 331 -15.83 -11.63 27.50
N LEU A 332 -16.05 -11.33 28.77
CA LEU A 332 -14.96 -11.11 29.74
C LEU A 332 -14.14 -12.38 30.03
N ALA A 333 -14.73 -13.57 29.93
CA ALA A 333 -13.99 -14.82 30.11
C ALA A 333 -12.97 -15.01 28.98
N TRP A 334 -13.40 -14.82 27.74
CA TRP A 334 -12.52 -14.86 26.57
C TRP A 334 -11.52 -13.71 26.55
N GLN A 335 -11.94 -12.51 26.90
CA GLN A 335 -11.04 -11.34 27.00
C GLN A 335 -9.88 -11.62 27.95
N LYS A 336 -10.17 -12.18 29.14
CA LYS A 336 -9.14 -12.53 30.12
C LYS A 336 -8.17 -13.58 29.58
N LEU A 337 -8.65 -14.61 28.88
CA LEU A 337 -7.81 -15.62 28.25
C LEU A 337 -6.94 -15.05 27.14
N PHE A 338 -7.52 -14.25 26.24
CA PHE A 338 -6.74 -13.65 25.17
C PHE A 338 -5.67 -12.68 25.68
N ARG A 339 -5.86 -12.08 26.86
CA ARG A 339 -4.85 -11.23 27.52
C ARG A 339 -3.78 -12.02 28.27
N ASP A 340 -3.99 -13.32 28.57
CA ASP A 340 -2.97 -14.18 29.16
C ASP A 340 -1.97 -14.66 28.08
N LEU A 341 -0.70 -14.30 28.24
CA LEU A 341 0.36 -14.69 27.29
C LEU A 341 0.46 -16.20 27.11
N ARG A 342 0.29 -16.97 28.21
CA ARG A 342 0.39 -18.44 28.18
C ARG A 342 -0.69 -19.05 27.27
N PHE A 343 -1.89 -18.48 27.28
CA PHE A 343 -2.96 -18.90 26.38
C PHE A 343 -2.59 -18.66 24.91
N ARG A 344 -2.09 -17.45 24.57
CA ARG A 344 -1.65 -17.15 23.20
C ARG A 344 -0.47 -18.00 22.76
N GLN A 345 0.48 -18.27 23.65
CA GLN A 345 1.59 -19.19 23.39
C GLN A 345 1.10 -20.62 23.16
N ALA A 346 0.15 -21.13 23.95
CA ALA A 346 -0.43 -22.43 23.75
C ALA A 346 -1.13 -22.57 22.39
N LEU A 347 -1.89 -21.54 21.98
CA LEU A 347 -2.50 -21.52 20.64
C LEU A 347 -1.44 -21.56 19.55
N SER A 348 -0.33 -20.84 19.70
CA SER A 348 0.72 -20.82 18.70
C SER A 348 1.51 -22.13 18.62
N LEU A 349 1.81 -22.74 19.78
CA LEU A 349 2.51 -24.02 19.87
C LEU A 349 1.70 -25.21 19.31
N ALA A 350 0.39 -25.07 19.25
CA ALA A 350 -0.48 -26.10 18.66
C ALA A 350 -0.57 -26.03 17.13
N VAL A 351 -0.01 -25.02 16.47
CA VAL A 351 -0.09 -24.86 15.01
C VAL A 351 1.04 -25.62 14.32
N ASP A 352 0.69 -26.64 13.55
CA ASP A 352 1.62 -27.33 12.65
C ASP A 352 1.79 -26.51 11.34
N ARG A 353 2.74 -25.59 11.35
CA ARG A 353 3.02 -24.68 10.23
C ARG A 353 3.65 -25.41 9.04
N GLU A 354 4.39 -26.49 9.29
CA GLU A 354 4.99 -27.30 8.22
C GLU A 354 3.92 -28.08 7.45
N ALA A 355 2.92 -28.63 8.14
CA ALA A 355 1.78 -29.26 7.49
C ALA A 355 1.00 -28.24 6.64
N ILE A 356 0.70 -27.04 7.17
CA ILE A 356 0.04 -25.96 6.42
C ILE A 356 0.86 -25.60 5.17
N ASN A 357 2.18 -25.40 5.32
CA ASN A 357 3.08 -25.10 4.21
C ASN A 357 3.05 -26.19 3.13
N HIS A 358 3.15 -27.43 3.56
CA HIS A 358 3.16 -28.56 2.62
C HIS A 358 1.85 -28.71 1.84
N PHE A 359 0.71 -28.62 2.54
CA PHE A 359 -0.61 -28.87 1.91
C PHE A 359 -1.11 -27.72 1.04
N LEU A 360 -0.86 -26.46 1.44
CA LEU A 360 -1.42 -25.30 0.77
C LEU A 360 -0.41 -24.54 -0.09
N TYR A 361 0.88 -24.62 0.24
CA TYR A 361 1.93 -23.84 -0.42
C TYR A 361 3.03 -24.68 -1.05
N PHE A 362 2.82 -26.00 -1.20
CA PHE A 362 3.75 -26.95 -1.86
C PHE A 362 5.16 -26.94 -1.25
N GLY A 363 5.31 -26.56 0.01
CA GLY A 363 6.60 -26.39 0.70
C GLY A 363 7.37 -25.15 0.28
N LEU A 364 6.78 -24.22 -0.48
CA LEU A 364 7.45 -23.01 -0.99
C LEU A 364 7.32 -21.80 -0.06
N ALA A 365 6.42 -21.84 0.93
CA ALA A 365 6.34 -20.86 2.00
C ALA A 365 7.28 -21.24 3.16
N GLN A 366 7.27 -20.46 4.22
CA GLN A 366 8.04 -20.75 5.45
C GLN A 366 7.21 -20.43 6.69
N PRO A 367 7.40 -21.16 7.83
CA PRO A 367 6.90 -20.69 9.10
C PRO A 367 7.36 -19.25 9.37
N ALA A 368 6.45 -18.36 9.71
CA ALA A 368 6.77 -16.96 9.92
C ALA A 368 5.99 -16.36 11.08
N ASN A 369 6.65 -15.53 11.89
CA ASN A 369 5.97 -14.68 12.85
C ASN A 369 5.37 -13.48 12.12
N ASN A 370 4.21 -13.00 12.56
CA ASN A 370 3.57 -11.82 11.98
C ASN A 370 4.28 -10.54 12.46
N THR A 371 5.53 -10.38 12.04
CA THR A 371 6.40 -9.24 12.33
C THR A 371 7.02 -8.73 11.02
N ILE A 372 8.32 -8.59 10.95
CA ILE A 372 9.07 -8.19 9.76
C ILE A 372 9.78 -9.38 9.12
N THR A 373 10.09 -9.27 7.85
CA THR A 373 10.75 -10.33 7.07
C THR A 373 12.27 -10.13 7.03
N PRO A 374 13.05 -11.18 6.66
CA PRO A 374 14.51 -11.08 6.53
C PRO A 374 15.01 -10.01 5.54
N ASP A 375 14.14 -9.51 4.66
CA ASP A 375 14.49 -8.43 3.73
C ASP A 375 14.55 -7.03 4.40
N SER A 376 14.06 -6.90 5.64
CA SER A 376 14.18 -5.66 6.40
C SER A 376 15.55 -5.53 7.07
N PRO A 377 16.20 -4.35 7.03
CA PRO A 377 17.45 -4.11 7.76
C PRO A 377 17.29 -4.19 9.29
N LEU A 378 16.07 -4.17 9.80
CA LEU A 378 15.75 -4.29 11.23
C LEU A 378 15.55 -5.75 11.68
N TYR A 379 15.60 -6.71 10.77
CA TYR A 379 15.33 -8.12 11.08
C TYR A 379 16.42 -8.72 11.97
N THR A 380 15.96 -9.53 12.92
CA THR A 380 16.80 -10.45 13.68
C THR A 380 16.09 -11.81 13.79
N ASP A 381 16.85 -12.90 13.84
CA ASP A 381 16.27 -14.25 14.02
C ASP A 381 15.43 -14.34 15.30
N ARG A 382 15.81 -13.64 16.35
CA ARG A 382 15.05 -13.58 17.60
C ARG A 382 13.63 -13.05 17.40
N VAL A 383 13.47 -12.02 16.58
CA VAL A 383 12.16 -11.43 16.24
C VAL A 383 11.39 -12.35 15.30
N GLY A 384 12.04 -12.82 14.24
CA GLY A 384 11.39 -13.63 13.22
C GLY A 384 10.96 -15.01 13.68
N GLN A 385 11.69 -15.62 14.62
CA GLN A 385 11.44 -16.98 15.11
C GLN A 385 10.59 -17.03 16.41
N ALA A 386 10.26 -15.88 16.98
CA ALA A 386 9.43 -15.83 18.18
C ALA A 386 8.04 -16.44 17.92
N CYS A 387 7.51 -17.16 18.90
CA CYS A 387 6.18 -17.80 18.84
C CYS A 387 5.95 -18.83 17.70
N LEU A 388 6.99 -19.40 17.08
CA LEU A 388 6.86 -20.33 15.96
C LEU A 388 6.99 -21.82 16.32
N GLY A 389 7.33 -22.17 17.54
CA GLY A 389 7.48 -23.56 17.97
C GLY A 389 6.21 -24.39 17.70
N PHE A 390 6.38 -25.68 17.41
CA PHE A 390 5.30 -26.67 17.39
C PHE A 390 5.55 -27.70 18.50
N ASP A 391 4.75 -27.64 19.54
CA ASP A 391 4.87 -28.49 20.73
C ASP A 391 3.51 -28.61 21.42
N VAL A 392 2.79 -29.67 21.08
CA VAL A 392 1.43 -29.94 21.60
C VAL A 392 1.46 -30.25 23.11
N ASP A 393 2.52 -30.91 23.60
CA ASP A 393 2.63 -31.25 25.03
C ASP A 393 2.85 -29.98 25.86
N ARG A 394 3.73 -29.11 25.41
CA ARG A 394 3.94 -27.79 26.05
C ARG A 394 2.70 -26.91 25.98
N ALA A 395 1.97 -26.90 24.85
CA ALA A 395 0.70 -26.20 24.71
C ALA A 395 -0.32 -26.68 25.75
N ASN A 396 -0.48 -27.99 25.90
CA ASN A 396 -1.35 -28.59 26.92
C ASN A 396 -0.91 -28.19 28.35
N ALA A 397 0.38 -28.27 28.65
CA ALA A 397 0.91 -27.85 29.95
C ALA A 397 0.58 -26.36 30.27
N LEU A 398 0.73 -25.44 29.31
CA LEU A 398 0.37 -24.07 29.50
C LEU A 398 -1.13 -23.84 29.77
N LEU A 399 -1.99 -24.63 29.09
CA LEU A 399 -3.44 -24.57 29.34
C LEU A 399 -3.81 -25.11 30.71
N ASP A 400 -3.09 -26.16 31.22
CA ASP A 400 -3.25 -26.67 32.57
C ASP A 400 -2.78 -25.65 33.63
N GLU A 401 -1.64 -24.98 33.39
CA GLU A 401 -1.11 -23.91 34.26
C GLU A 401 -2.10 -22.76 34.47
N ILE A 402 -2.92 -22.42 33.45
CA ILE A 402 -3.96 -21.39 33.55
C ILE A 402 -5.30 -21.90 34.04
N GLY A 403 -5.39 -23.22 34.38
CA GLY A 403 -6.55 -23.84 35.01
C GLY A 403 -7.65 -24.30 34.05
N LEU A 404 -7.38 -24.46 32.77
CA LEU A 404 -8.34 -24.96 31.79
C LEU A 404 -8.33 -26.49 31.78
N GLN A 405 -9.29 -27.12 32.50
CA GLN A 405 -9.39 -28.57 32.65
C GLN A 405 -10.09 -29.23 31.45
N THR A 406 -9.57 -30.35 30.99
CA THR A 406 -10.19 -31.19 29.97
C THR A 406 -11.36 -31.98 30.56
N ALA A 407 -12.53 -31.92 29.93
CA ALA A 407 -13.70 -32.68 30.31
C ALA A 407 -13.75 -34.06 29.60
N GLY A 408 -14.73 -34.87 29.96
CA GLY A 408 -14.86 -36.23 29.41
C GLY A 408 -15.17 -36.31 27.91
N ASP A 409 -15.54 -35.19 27.29
CA ASP A 409 -15.74 -35.04 25.84
C ASP A 409 -14.45 -34.61 25.10
N GLY A 410 -13.32 -34.53 25.80
CA GLY A 410 -12.05 -34.11 25.24
C GLY A 410 -11.90 -32.58 25.07
N VAL A 411 -12.93 -31.78 25.37
CA VAL A 411 -12.90 -30.31 25.24
C VAL A 411 -12.60 -29.71 26.62
N ARG A 412 -11.68 -28.75 26.67
CA ARG A 412 -11.39 -27.98 27.88
C ARG A 412 -12.55 -27.09 28.28
N ARG A 413 -12.59 -26.68 29.54
CA ARG A 413 -13.62 -25.78 30.07
C ARG A 413 -13.05 -24.43 30.44
N LEU A 414 -13.81 -23.40 30.11
CA LEU A 414 -13.61 -22.02 30.61
C LEU A 414 -13.82 -21.98 32.14
N PRO A 415 -13.29 -20.99 32.86
CA PRO A 415 -13.53 -20.84 34.31
C PRO A 415 -15.00 -20.76 34.72
N ASP A 416 -15.88 -20.36 33.80
CA ASP A 416 -17.34 -20.29 34.00
C ASP A 416 -18.07 -21.61 33.65
N GLY A 417 -17.34 -22.68 33.29
CA GLY A 417 -17.86 -24.00 32.96
C GLY A 417 -18.26 -24.21 31.50
N ARG A 418 -18.32 -23.16 30.69
CA ARG A 418 -18.58 -23.27 29.23
C ARG A 418 -17.44 -24.07 28.54
N PRO A 419 -17.72 -24.75 27.42
CA PRO A 419 -16.67 -25.42 26.66
C PRO A 419 -15.68 -24.38 26.09
N LEU A 420 -14.40 -24.76 25.97
CA LEU A 420 -13.37 -24.00 25.26
C LEU A 420 -13.63 -24.15 23.76
N GLU A 421 -14.60 -23.41 23.25
CA GLU A 421 -15.11 -23.48 21.89
C GLU A 421 -15.45 -22.07 21.39
N LEU A 422 -14.99 -21.70 20.21
CA LEU A 422 -15.32 -20.40 19.59
C LEU A 422 -15.50 -20.49 18.08
N VAL A 423 -16.08 -19.43 17.54
CA VAL A 423 -16.19 -19.19 16.10
C VAL A 423 -15.05 -18.28 15.65
N VAL A 424 -14.27 -18.75 14.66
CA VAL A 424 -13.34 -17.91 13.92
C VAL A 424 -14.09 -17.33 12.72
N GLU A 425 -14.23 -16.01 12.69
CA GLU A 425 -14.93 -15.31 11.61
C GLU A 425 -13.95 -14.94 10.47
N THR A 426 -14.40 -15.12 9.20
CA THR A 426 -13.65 -14.76 7.99
C THR A 426 -14.43 -13.74 7.17
N SER A 427 -13.77 -13.06 6.23
CA SER A 427 -14.46 -12.15 5.29
C SER A 427 -15.28 -12.88 4.22
N GLY A 428 -15.11 -14.19 4.07
CA GLY A 428 -15.76 -14.97 3.01
C GLY A 428 -15.32 -14.63 1.58
N GLU A 429 -14.35 -13.75 1.41
CA GLU A 429 -13.86 -13.30 0.09
C GLU A 429 -12.91 -14.31 -0.55
N ASP A 430 -12.23 -15.13 0.26
CA ASP A 430 -11.27 -16.13 -0.18
C ASP A 430 -11.51 -17.48 0.51
N SER A 431 -11.41 -18.58 -0.26
CA SER A 431 -11.50 -19.94 0.29
C SER A 431 -10.26 -20.32 1.12
N GLU A 432 -9.10 -19.72 0.83
CA GLU A 432 -7.83 -20.05 1.51
C GLU A 432 -7.91 -19.91 3.04
N GLN A 433 -8.60 -18.87 3.52
CA GLN A 433 -8.84 -18.70 4.97
C GLN A 433 -9.62 -19.87 5.57
N SER A 434 -10.61 -20.37 4.85
CA SER A 434 -11.41 -21.51 5.29
C SER A 434 -10.62 -22.82 5.24
N ASP A 435 -9.81 -23.02 4.19
CA ASP A 435 -8.98 -24.20 4.00
C ASP A 435 -7.92 -24.32 5.13
N VAL A 436 -7.30 -23.18 5.49
CA VAL A 436 -6.38 -23.11 6.64
C VAL A 436 -7.10 -23.44 7.95
N LEU A 437 -8.30 -22.92 8.18
CA LEU A 437 -9.06 -23.19 9.41
C LEU A 437 -9.49 -24.64 9.54
N GLU A 438 -9.70 -25.36 8.44
CA GLU A 438 -9.94 -26.80 8.46
C GLU A 438 -8.72 -27.57 8.99
N LEU A 439 -7.49 -27.21 8.56
CA LEU A 439 -6.26 -27.82 9.09
C LEU A 439 -6.06 -27.47 10.57
N LEU A 440 -6.34 -26.24 10.96
CA LEU A 440 -6.22 -25.79 12.35
C LEU A 440 -7.22 -26.45 13.30
N ARG A 441 -8.38 -26.88 12.81
CA ARG A 441 -9.38 -27.57 13.63
C ARG A 441 -8.83 -28.82 14.27
N ASP A 442 -8.10 -29.66 13.52
CA ASP A 442 -7.50 -30.89 14.02
C ASP A 442 -6.34 -30.56 14.98
N SER A 443 -5.51 -29.57 14.63
CA SER A 443 -4.40 -29.13 15.49
C SER A 443 -4.91 -28.63 16.86
N TYR A 444 -5.97 -27.82 16.87
CA TYR A 444 -6.54 -27.28 18.11
C TYR A 444 -7.35 -28.34 18.90
N ALA A 445 -7.95 -29.32 18.23
CA ALA A 445 -8.59 -30.43 18.91
C ALA A 445 -7.60 -31.21 19.81
N ALA A 446 -6.32 -31.32 19.38
CA ALA A 446 -5.26 -31.98 20.16
C ALA A 446 -4.95 -31.32 21.52
N ILE A 447 -5.32 -30.03 21.66
CA ILE A 447 -5.19 -29.28 22.92
C ILE A 447 -6.53 -29.04 23.62
N GLY A 448 -7.60 -29.71 23.19
CA GLY A 448 -8.94 -29.60 23.76
C GLY A 448 -9.62 -28.26 23.47
N PHE A 449 -9.19 -27.56 22.44
CA PHE A 449 -9.78 -26.31 21.95
C PHE A 449 -10.54 -26.56 20.64
N LYS A 450 -11.82 -26.20 20.60
CA LYS A 450 -12.67 -26.43 19.45
C LYS A 450 -12.96 -25.12 18.72
N ILE A 451 -12.72 -25.10 17.41
CA ILE A 451 -13.00 -23.93 16.57
C ILE A 451 -14.05 -24.26 15.50
N HIS A 452 -14.83 -23.27 15.14
CA HIS A 452 -15.79 -23.28 14.04
C HIS A 452 -15.52 -22.12 13.09
N THR A 453 -15.74 -22.32 11.80
CA THR A 453 -15.54 -21.29 10.78
C THR A 453 -16.87 -20.64 10.44
N LYS A 454 -16.90 -19.29 10.36
CA LYS A 454 -18.07 -18.53 9.93
C LYS A 454 -17.65 -17.45 8.93
N PRO A 455 -17.95 -17.62 7.64
CA PRO A 455 -17.82 -16.54 6.65
C PRO A 455 -18.84 -15.43 6.92
N SER A 456 -18.44 -14.18 6.78
CA SER A 456 -19.29 -13.00 6.93
C SER A 456 -18.98 -12.00 5.82
N ASP A 457 -19.87 -11.04 5.56
CA ASP A 457 -19.53 -9.86 4.76
C ASP A 457 -18.44 -9.05 5.46
N ARG A 458 -17.51 -8.48 4.68
CA ARG A 458 -16.33 -7.78 5.21
C ARG A 458 -16.68 -6.63 6.15
N GLU A 459 -17.69 -5.83 5.83
CA GLU A 459 -18.09 -4.70 6.68
C GLU A 459 -18.80 -5.19 7.95
N VAL A 460 -19.59 -6.27 7.85
CA VAL A 460 -20.23 -6.90 9.01
C VAL A 460 -19.15 -7.47 9.94
N LEU A 461 -18.17 -8.21 9.40
CA LEU A 461 -17.04 -8.73 10.18
C LEU A 461 -16.31 -7.62 10.93
N ARG A 462 -15.96 -6.53 10.24
CA ARG A 462 -15.25 -5.39 10.85
C ARG A 462 -16.03 -4.78 12.01
N ASN A 463 -17.30 -4.48 11.79
CA ASN A 463 -18.15 -3.91 12.84
C ASN A 463 -18.22 -4.82 14.08
N ARG A 464 -18.29 -6.14 13.88
CA ARG A 464 -18.31 -7.11 14.97
C ARG A 464 -16.96 -7.25 15.68
N VAL A 465 -15.85 -7.12 14.95
CA VAL A 465 -14.50 -7.03 15.55
C VAL A 465 -14.39 -5.78 16.42
N PHE A 466 -14.83 -4.63 15.91
CA PHE A 466 -14.76 -3.34 16.61
C PHE A 466 -15.64 -3.31 17.87
N SER A 467 -16.82 -3.89 17.82
CA SER A 467 -17.71 -4.00 18.98
C SER A 467 -17.18 -4.99 20.04
N GLY A 468 -16.29 -5.89 19.68
CA GLY A 468 -15.80 -6.98 20.53
C GLY A 468 -16.68 -8.25 20.51
N GLU A 469 -17.66 -8.31 19.62
CA GLU A 469 -18.51 -9.50 19.45
C GLU A 469 -17.76 -10.65 18.78
N THR A 470 -16.91 -10.36 17.79
CA THR A 470 -16.01 -11.35 17.19
C THR A 470 -14.89 -11.65 18.18
N LEU A 471 -14.79 -12.90 18.60
CA LEU A 471 -13.76 -13.36 19.53
C LEU A 471 -12.41 -13.54 18.83
N MET A 472 -12.43 -14.12 17.63
CA MET A 472 -11.23 -14.36 16.84
C MET A 472 -11.55 -14.23 15.35
N THR A 473 -10.68 -13.61 14.60
CA THR A 473 -10.75 -13.58 13.13
C THR A 473 -9.46 -14.11 12.53
N ILE A 474 -9.53 -14.61 11.30
CA ILE A 474 -8.37 -14.88 10.46
C ILE A 474 -8.26 -13.78 9.41
N TRP A 475 -7.06 -13.25 9.21
CA TRP A 475 -6.79 -12.19 8.25
C TRP A 475 -5.37 -12.28 7.74
N TYR A 476 -5.06 -11.49 6.72
CA TYR A 476 -3.69 -11.32 6.25
C TYR A 476 -2.81 -10.71 7.34
N GLY A 477 -1.51 -11.03 7.31
CA GLY A 477 -0.51 -10.40 8.16
C GLY A 477 -0.21 -8.95 7.75
N TRP A 478 0.78 -8.36 8.40
CA TRP A 478 1.15 -6.96 8.20
C TRP A 478 1.68 -6.70 6.79
N ASP A 479 1.14 -5.69 6.11
CA ASP A 479 1.51 -5.35 4.73
C ASP A 479 2.91 -4.73 4.58
N ASN A 480 3.52 -4.29 5.67
CA ASN A 480 4.89 -3.79 5.69
C ASN A 480 5.81 -4.74 6.47
N GLY A 481 6.28 -5.77 5.82
CA GLY A 481 7.27 -6.70 6.36
C GLY A 481 8.73 -6.28 6.11
N VAL A 482 8.95 -5.18 5.40
CA VAL A 482 10.30 -4.67 5.07
C VAL A 482 10.48 -3.20 5.49
N PRO A 483 10.15 -2.82 6.74
CA PRO A 483 10.38 -1.46 7.20
C PRO A 483 11.87 -1.15 7.33
N SER A 484 12.23 0.13 7.20
CA SER A 484 13.48 0.69 7.71
C SER A 484 13.23 1.52 8.98
N ALA A 485 14.28 1.93 9.66
CA ALA A 485 14.18 2.73 10.89
C ALA A 485 13.43 4.06 10.68
N ASP A 486 13.46 4.61 9.48
CA ASP A 486 12.81 5.86 9.13
C ASP A 486 11.31 5.71 8.80
N MET A 487 10.79 4.49 8.74
CA MET A 487 9.35 4.23 8.58
C MET A 487 8.64 4.18 9.94
N PRO A 488 7.41 4.71 10.06
CA PRO A 488 6.67 4.70 11.33
C PRO A 488 6.34 3.29 11.83
N PRO A 489 6.62 2.94 13.13
CA PRO A 489 6.34 1.61 13.69
C PRO A 489 4.89 1.42 14.18
N GLY A 490 3.94 2.19 13.67
CA GLY A 490 2.56 2.18 14.16
C GLY A 490 1.86 0.81 14.10
N THR A 491 2.25 -0.05 13.18
CA THR A 491 1.76 -1.44 13.07
C THR A 491 1.97 -2.25 14.35
N PHE A 492 3.04 -1.98 15.09
CA PHE A 492 3.44 -2.73 16.29
C PHE A 492 3.02 -2.07 17.61
N ALA A 493 2.19 -1.03 17.57
CA ALA A 493 1.59 -0.41 18.75
C ALA A 493 0.08 -0.23 18.53
N PRO A 494 -0.76 -0.12 19.59
CA PRO A 494 -2.21 0.02 19.45
C PRO A 494 -2.59 1.42 18.94
N THR A 495 -2.41 1.66 17.65
CA THR A 495 -2.57 2.96 16.98
C THR A 495 -3.73 3.02 16.00
N SER A 496 -4.30 1.88 15.58
CA SER A 496 -5.40 1.84 14.62
C SER A 496 -6.53 0.92 15.08
N GLN A 497 -7.77 1.43 15.01
CA GLN A 497 -8.96 0.63 15.19
C GLN A 497 -9.17 -0.32 14.01
N TYR A 498 -8.81 0.14 12.82
CA TYR A 498 -9.18 -0.47 11.55
C TYR A 498 -8.24 -1.59 11.11
N ASP A 499 -6.95 -1.39 11.31
CA ASP A 499 -5.90 -2.27 10.77
C ASP A 499 -5.38 -3.29 11.78
N GLN A 500 -5.83 -3.22 13.03
CA GLN A 500 -5.30 -4.01 14.14
C GLN A 500 -6.41 -4.80 14.86
N PRO A 501 -6.90 -5.91 14.26
CA PRO A 501 -8.07 -6.66 14.77
C PRO A 501 -7.91 -7.22 16.18
N MET A 502 -6.66 -7.41 16.68
CA MET A 502 -6.42 -7.93 18.02
C MET A 502 -6.69 -6.93 19.14
N TRP A 503 -6.71 -5.62 18.87
CA TRP A 503 -6.97 -4.58 19.89
C TRP A 503 -7.70 -3.34 19.36
N PRO A 504 -8.84 -3.50 18.66
CA PRO A 504 -9.50 -2.41 17.94
C PRO A 504 -9.92 -1.24 18.84
N LYS A 505 -10.34 -1.50 20.09
CA LYS A 505 -10.74 -0.43 21.01
C LYS A 505 -9.55 0.35 21.56
N TRP A 506 -8.38 -0.28 21.71
CA TRP A 506 -7.16 0.43 22.09
C TRP A 506 -6.68 1.35 20.96
N GLY A 507 -6.75 0.87 19.71
CA GLY A 507 -6.49 1.70 18.52
C GLY A 507 -7.46 2.88 18.43
N GLN A 508 -8.76 2.66 18.63
CA GLN A 508 -9.77 3.71 18.65
C GLN A 508 -9.47 4.78 19.74
N TYR A 509 -9.06 4.33 20.91
CA TYR A 509 -8.67 5.26 21.99
C TYR A 509 -7.52 6.17 21.57
N PHE A 510 -6.53 5.63 20.88
CA PHE A 510 -5.40 6.41 20.35
C PHE A 510 -5.87 7.38 19.26
N GLU A 511 -6.56 6.92 18.23
CA GLU A 511 -7.04 7.73 17.09
C GLU A 511 -7.95 8.88 17.54
N THR A 512 -8.81 8.62 18.54
CA THR A 512 -9.76 9.61 19.05
C THR A 512 -9.19 10.48 20.18
N LYS A 513 -7.92 10.32 20.52
CA LYS A 513 -7.27 11.02 21.64
C LYS A 513 -8.05 10.83 22.97
N GLY A 514 -8.50 9.61 23.21
CA GLY A 514 -9.21 9.23 24.43
C GLY A 514 -10.72 9.55 24.45
N LYS A 515 -11.30 10.06 23.37
CA LYS A 515 -12.74 10.38 23.31
C LYS A 515 -13.64 9.16 23.13
N ALA A 516 -13.12 8.10 22.54
CA ALA A 516 -13.79 6.82 22.32
C ALA A 516 -12.78 5.67 22.44
N GLY A 517 -13.29 4.44 22.53
CA GLY A 517 -12.47 3.26 22.72
C GLY A 517 -12.11 3.01 24.20
N GLU A 518 -11.10 2.21 24.42
CA GLU A 518 -10.58 1.84 25.75
C GLU A 518 -9.07 2.06 25.80
N PRO A 519 -8.49 2.53 26.91
CA PRO A 519 -7.03 2.61 27.03
C PRO A 519 -6.41 1.20 27.00
N PRO A 520 -5.16 1.04 26.50
CA PRO A 520 -4.45 -0.23 26.57
C PRO A 520 -4.37 -0.73 28.01
N ALA A 521 -4.75 -2.01 28.22
CA ALA A 521 -4.83 -2.61 29.54
C ALA A 521 -3.62 -3.49 29.90
N LEU A 522 -2.78 -3.86 28.92
CA LEU A 522 -1.56 -4.63 29.13
C LEU A 522 -0.35 -3.70 29.22
N PRO A 523 0.54 -3.88 30.23
CA PRO A 523 1.74 -3.06 30.38
C PRO A 523 2.60 -3.01 29.09
N GLU A 524 2.72 -4.16 28.41
CA GLU A 524 3.49 -4.28 27.18
C GLU A 524 2.87 -3.46 26.05
N ALA A 525 1.55 -3.44 25.92
CA ALA A 525 0.85 -2.62 24.92
C ALA A 525 0.95 -1.12 25.23
N VAL A 526 0.97 -0.75 26.52
CA VAL A 526 1.25 0.63 26.96
C VAL A 526 2.68 1.02 26.56
N GLN A 527 3.67 0.16 26.84
CA GLN A 527 5.06 0.41 26.47
C GLN A 527 5.26 0.56 24.96
N LEU A 528 4.63 -0.30 24.16
CA LEU A 528 4.67 -0.19 22.69
C LEU A 528 4.12 1.15 22.21
N LEU A 529 3.06 1.66 22.85
CA LEU A 529 2.49 2.98 22.51
C LEU A 529 3.39 4.14 22.95
N GLU A 530 4.09 3.99 24.08
CA GLU A 530 5.09 4.97 24.52
C GLU A 530 6.31 5.00 23.61
N ASP A 531 6.81 3.84 23.18
CA ASP A 531 7.90 3.72 22.21
C ASP A 531 7.50 4.30 20.85
N TYR A 532 6.28 4.07 20.37
CA TYR A 532 5.77 4.71 19.16
C TYR A 532 5.77 6.24 19.27
N ARG A 533 5.34 6.78 20.42
CA ARG A 533 5.39 8.22 20.67
C ARG A 533 6.83 8.75 20.77
N ALA A 534 7.74 7.96 21.34
CA ALA A 534 9.17 8.31 21.40
C ALA A 534 9.79 8.33 20.00
N TRP A 535 9.42 7.37 19.13
CA TRP A 535 9.81 7.38 17.72
C TRP A 535 9.37 8.67 17.03
N GLY A 536 8.13 9.11 17.25
CA GLY A 536 7.58 10.35 16.70
C GLY A 536 8.25 11.64 17.19
N ARG A 537 9.18 11.56 18.16
CA ARG A 537 9.95 12.68 18.69
C ARG A 537 11.46 12.54 18.45
N SER A 538 11.87 11.50 17.76
CA SER A 538 13.29 11.22 17.50
C SER A 538 13.87 12.18 16.45
N GLU A 539 15.13 12.55 16.64
CA GLU A 539 15.85 13.46 15.75
C GLU A 539 16.69 12.72 14.70
N THR A 540 17.18 11.52 15.05
CA THR A 540 18.13 10.78 14.23
C THR A 540 17.63 9.38 13.86
N THR A 541 18.11 8.84 12.73
CA THR A 541 17.84 7.46 12.31
C THR A 541 18.31 6.45 13.35
N ALA A 542 19.46 6.67 14.00
CA ALA A 542 19.98 5.78 15.05
C ALA A 542 19.02 5.69 16.26
N GLN A 543 18.45 6.80 16.71
CA GLN A 543 17.43 6.79 17.77
C GLN A 543 16.19 6.01 17.34
N ARG A 544 15.75 6.17 16.08
CA ARG A 544 14.60 5.44 15.52
C ARG A 544 14.87 3.95 15.46
N GLU A 545 16.08 3.55 15.08
CA GLU A 545 16.49 2.15 15.02
C GLU A 545 16.47 1.48 16.41
N GLU A 546 17.01 2.14 17.45
CA GLU A 546 16.95 1.63 18.82
C GLU A 546 15.51 1.44 19.31
N ILE A 547 14.61 2.39 18.98
CA ILE A 547 13.19 2.28 19.34
C ILE A 547 12.54 1.12 18.59
N TRP A 548 12.79 0.99 17.29
CA TRP A 548 12.30 -0.12 16.48
C TRP A 548 12.71 -1.48 17.05
N GLN A 549 13.97 -1.66 17.40
CA GLN A 549 14.47 -2.91 17.96
C GLN A 549 13.74 -3.27 19.26
N ARG A 550 13.56 -2.31 20.18
CA ARG A 550 12.78 -2.53 21.43
C ARG A 550 11.33 -2.93 21.13
N MET A 551 10.68 -2.22 20.22
CA MET A 551 9.29 -2.50 19.86
C MET A 551 9.14 -3.89 19.23
N LEU A 552 10.03 -4.26 18.32
CA LEU A 552 10.02 -5.57 17.68
C LEU A 552 10.25 -6.71 18.68
N GLU A 553 11.24 -6.59 19.57
CA GLU A 553 11.50 -7.58 20.62
C GLU A 553 10.31 -7.75 21.56
N LEU A 554 9.73 -6.63 22.00
CA LEU A 554 8.57 -6.65 22.88
C LEU A 554 7.35 -7.25 22.19
N PHE A 555 7.00 -6.76 20.99
CA PHE A 555 5.83 -7.23 20.24
C PHE A 555 5.94 -8.72 19.91
N SER A 556 7.08 -9.16 19.36
CA SER A 556 7.28 -10.55 18.92
C SER A 556 7.18 -11.55 20.05
N SER A 557 7.63 -11.17 21.28
CA SER A 557 7.57 -12.03 22.47
C SER A 557 6.15 -12.25 23.00
N GLN A 558 5.19 -11.40 22.63
CA GLN A 558 3.84 -11.41 23.22
C GLN A 558 2.84 -12.28 22.45
N CYS A 559 3.18 -12.84 21.29
CA CYS A 559 2.27 -13.66 20.48
C CYS A 559 0.86 -13.02 20.34
N TYR A 560 0.78 -11.71 20.08
CA TYR A 560 -0.51 -11.00 19.93
C TYR A 560 -1.34 -11.52 18.76
N THR A 561 -0.69 -12.08 17.77
CA THR A 561 -1.29 -12.80 16.64
C THR A 561 -0.74 -14.22 16.60
N ILE A 562 -1.55 -15.17 16.13
CA ILE A 562 -1.09 -16.52 15.89
C ILE A 562 -0.80 -16.65 14.40
N SER A 563 0.44 -16.42 14.04
CA SER A 563 0.92 -16.45 12.67
C SER A 563 1.03 -17.87 12.13
N LEU A 564 0.90 -18.02 10.84
CA LEU A 564 0.93 -19.30 10.15
C LEU A 564 2.21 -19.43 9.32
N VAL A 565 2.16 -19.06 8.06
CA VAL A 565 3.30 -19.05 7.12
C VAL A 565 3.51 -17.65 6.55
N GLY A 566 4.71 -17.39 6.09
CA GLY A 566 5.10 -16.18 5.37
C GLY A 566 5.94 -16.52 4.14
N ASN A 567 6.48 -15.50 3.47
CA ASN A 567 7.21 -15.65 2.22
C ASN A 567 6.42 -16.42 1.14
N VAL A 568 5.09 -16.32 1.15
CA VAL A 568 4.26 -16.86 0.09
C VAL A 568 4.59 -16.13 -1.21
N MET A 569 4.65 -16.87 -2.30
CA MET A 569 5.05 -16.34 -3.58
C MET A 569 3.87 -15.68 -4.31
N GLN A 570 4.05 -14.44 -4.73
CA GLN A 570 3.12 -13.72 -5.60
C GLN A 570 3.44 -14.04 -7.07
N PRO A 571 2.51 -14.63 -7.84
CA PRO A 571 2.70 -14.81 -9.27
C PRO A 571 2.64 -13.48 -10.03
N LEU A 572 3.58 -13.28 -10.95
CA LEU A 572 3.54 -12.25 -11.97
C LEU A 572 3.58 -12.91 -13.35
N ALA A 573 2.58 -12.69 -14.17
CA ALA A 573 2.58 -13.11 -15.57
C ALA A 573 3.05 -11.94 -16.44
N ILE A 574 4.14 -12.13 -17.16
CA ILE A 574 4.75 -11.13 -18.04
C ILE A 574 4.85 -11.65 -19.47
N ARG A 575 4.62 -10.79 -20.47
CA ARG A 575 4.77 -11.15 -21.88
C ARG A 575 6.21 -11.54 -22.20
N ASN A 576 6.40 -12.60 -22.99
CA ASN A 576 7.70 -12.94 -23.55
C ASN A 576 8.22 -11.74 -24.35
N GLY A 577 9.43 -11.28 -24.01
CA GLY A 577 10.02 -10.07 -24.61
C GLY A 577 9.81 -8.79 -23.82
N LEU A 578 9.04 -8.78 -22.73
CA LEU A 578 9.05 -7.67 -21.77
C LEU A 578 10.38 -7.70 -20.98
N GLN A 579 11.17 -6.65 -21.12
CA GLN A 579 12.52 -6.52 -20.56
C GLN A 579 12.50 -5.63 -19.30
N ASN A 580 13.58 -5.68 -18.53
CA ASN A 580 13.85 -4.96 -17.29
C ASN A 580 12.95 -5.34 -16.10
N VAL A 581 12.07 -6.35 -16.26
CA VAL A 581 11.32 -6.90 -15.14
C VAL A 581 12.27 -7.79 -14.31
N PRO A 582 12.46 -7.53 -13.02
CA PRO A 582 13.30 -8.38 -12.17
C PRO A 582 12.82 -9.83 -12.18
N ALA A 583 13.74 -10.78 -12.35
CA ALA A 583 13.40 -12.21 -12.32
C ALA A 583 12.95 -12.65 -10.92
N GLU A 584 13.58 -12.09 -9.90
CA GLU A 584 13.28 -12.26 -8.47
C GLU A 584 13.17 -10.89 -7.82
N ALA A 585 12.16 -10.69 -6.98
CA ALA A 585 11.93 -9.43 -6.28
C ALA A 585 11.04 -9.64 -5.06
N VAL A 586 10.83 -8.57 -4.31
CA VAL A 586 9.92 -8.51 -3.19
C VAL A 586 8.63 -7.81 -3.61
N TYR A 587 7.51 -8.47 -3.44
CA TYR A 587 6.18 -7.92 -3.67
C TYR A 587 5.62 -7.38 -2.36
N ASN A 588 5.42 -6.07 -2.29
CA ASN A 588 4.97 -5.41 -1.08
C ASN A 588 4.21 -4.13 -1.40
N TRP A 589 3.17 -3.81 -0.60
CA TRP A 589 2.46 -2.55 -0.77
C TRP A 589 3.32 -1.38 -0.26
N GLU A 590 3.69 -1.39 1.01
CA GLU A 590 4.58 -0.38 1.59
C GLU A 590 5.97 -1.00 1.87
N PRO A 591 7.07 -0.37 1.43
CA PRO A 591 7.14 0.90 0.68
C PRO A 591 7.13 0.73 -0.84
N HIS A 592 7.08 -0.50 -1.38
CA HIS A 592 7.41 -0.81 -2.78
C HIS A 592 6.33 -0.36 -3.78
N GLY A 593 5.10 -0.04 -3.35
CA GLY A 593 3.99 0.17 -4.26
C GLY A 593 3.78 -1.04 -5.16
N GLN A 594 3.85 -2.25 -4.59
CA GLN A 594 3.82 -3.54 -5.29
C GLN A 594 5.01 -3.72 -6.26
N ILE A 595 4.94 -3.16 -7.46
CA ILE A 595 5.97 -3.24 -8.49
C ILE A 595 6.67 -1.88 -8.72
N GLY A 596 6.14 -0.80 -8.15
CA GLY A 596 6.54 0.57 -8.49
C GLY A 596 8.00 0.90 -8.25
N ILE A 597 8.56 0.42 -7.13
CA ILE A 597 9.97 0.64 -6.75
C ILE A 597 10.96 0.06 -7.78
N TYR A 598 10.51 -0.90 -8.61
CA TYR A 598 11.32 -1.54 -9.66
C TYR A 598 11.25 -0.79 -11.00
N HIS A 599 10.77 0.44 -11.01
CA HIS A 599 10.72 1.32 -12.17
C HIS A 599 10.05 0.72 -13.40
N PRO A 600 8.72 0.40 -13.36
CA PRO A 600 8.00 -0.08 -14.54
C PRO A 600 8.03 0.90 -15.72
N ASP A 601 8.32 2.16 -15.48
CA ASP A 601 8.58 3.18 -16.50
C ASP A 601 9.83 2.87 -17.34
N SER A 602 10.77 2.08 -16.82
CA SER A 602 11.95 1.58 -17.55
C SER A 602 11.74 0.24 -18.27
N TRP A 603 10.57 -0.39 -18.12
CA TRP A 603 10.28 -1.66 -18.80
C TRP A 603 9.93 -1.41 -20.27
N TRP A 604 10.32 -2.33 -21.15
CA TRP A 604 10.12 -2.16 -22.59
C TRP A 604 9.87 -3.49 -23.30
N LEU A 605 9.22 -3.42 -24.46
CA LEU A 605 8.92 -4.60 -25.27
C LEU A 605 9.96 -4.75 -26.39
N LYS A 606 10.74 -5.83 -26.33
CA LYS A 606 11.60 -6.23 -27.43
C LYS A 606 10.77 -6.55 -28.65
N LYS A 607 11.07 -5.90 -29.77
CA LYS A 607 10.42 -6.23 -31.05
C LYS A 607 10.80 -7.65 -31.44
N PRO A 608 9.85 -8.46 -31.95
CA PRO A 608 10.10 -9.83 -32.37
C PRO A 608 11.13 -9.93 -33.48
#